data_289bd6f051cb9477e414bfa93d17dca7
#
_entry.id   289bd6f051cb9477e414bfa93d17dca7
#
_cell.length_a   1.000
_cell.length_b   1.000
_cell.length_c   1.000
_cell.angle_alpha   90.00
_cell.angle_beta   90.00
_cell.angle_gamma   90.00
#
_symmetry.space_group_name_H-M   'P 1'
#
loop_
_entity.id
_entity.type
_entity.pdbx_description
1 polymer ?
#
loop_
_entity_poly.entity_id
_entity_poly.type
_entity_poly.pdbx_seq_one_letter_code
_entity_poly.pdbx_strand_id
1 'polypeptide(L)'
;MRNVNLKYLDFEKKVHQTLNKYYFTKYEKQYGVAVSGGPDSMLLLNVLSRWANLEGKFLNVFSFDHNLRKESLNEILFVEKACKKLKCNFIKIKWHKKPKTALMEQARVARYSHIAKKCIEKNIKTLFLGHHADDIAETVSMRIINNSYLEGLCPIFELREIFNIKLFRPLLCFTKNQILKLNSNKKIDFINDPSNLNDKYFRSRVRKILNNEIKLKYNVIKAASFFCNIRKYNENFI
;
A
#
# COMPACT_ATOMS: atom_id res chain seq x y z
N MET A 1 -0.10 -9.62 -21.21
CA MET A 1 0.73 -10.19 -20.11
C MET A 1 0.44 -11.68 -20.06
N ARG A 2 1.45 -12.52 -20.20
CA ARG A 2 1.32 -13.95 -19.94
C ARG A 2 0.89 -14.12 -18.48
N ASN A 3 -0.10 -14.96 -18.22
CA ASN A 3 -0.55 -15.36 -16.88
C ASN A 3 0.59 -16.21 -16.26
N VAL A 4 1.67 -15.55 -15.87
CA VAL A 4 2.79 -16.23 -15.22
C VAL A 4 2.28 -16.64 -13.86
N ASN A 5 2.24 -17.94 -13.63
CA ASN A 5 1.91 -18.51 -12.33
C ASN A 5 3.08 -18.17 -11.37
N LEU A 6 3.05 -16.96 -10.80
CA LEU A 6 4.10 -16.42 -9.96
C LEU A 6 4.16 -17.26 -8.69
N LYS A 7 5.25 -18.01 -8.54
CA LYS A 7 5.51 -18.73 -7.29
C LYS A 7 5.81 -17.73 -6.18
N TYR A 8 5.43 -18.04 -4.95
CA TYR A 8 5.65 -17.13 -3.82
C TYR A 8 7.14 -16.80 -3.61
N LEU A 9 8.03 -17.73 -3.85
CA LEU A 9 9.48 -17.50 -3.75
C LEU A 9 9.98 -16.46 -4.76
N ASP A 10 9.45 -16.47 -5.99
CA ASP A 10 9.82 -15.48 -7.01
C ASP A 10 9.26 -14.09 -6.66
N PHE A 11 8.05 -14.05 -6.11
CA PHE A 11 7.46 -12.83 -5.55
C PHE A 11 8.34 -12.27 -4.42
N GLU A 12 8.69 -13.10 -3.45
CA GLU A 12 9.53 -12.72 -2.31
C GLU A 12 10.88 -12.19 -2.76
N LYS A 13 11.58 -12.89 -3.66
CA LYS A 13 12.83 -12.44 -4.28
C LYS A 13 12.68 -11.07 -4.94
N LYS A 14 11.61 -10.86 -5.70
CA LYS A 14 11.37 -9.60 -6.39
C LYS A 14 11.11 -8.44 -5.41
N VAL A 15 10.37 -8.68 -4.33
CA VAL A 15 10.17 -7.69 -3.26
C VAL A 15 11.51 -7.38 -2.58
N HIS A 16 12.31 -8.39 -2.22
CA HIS A 16 13.63 -8.18 -1.60
C HIS A 16 14.58 -7.41 -2.54
N GLN A 17 14.57 -7.72 -3.84
CA GLN A 17 15.33 -6.95 -4.84
C GLN A 17 14.88 -5.49 -4.90
N THR A 18 13.58 -5.24 -4.82
CA THR A 18 13.03 -3.88 -4.77
C THR A 18 13.48 -3.14 -3.52
N LEU A 19 13.47 -3.80 -2.35
CA LEU A 19 13.97 -3.24 -1.10
C LEU A 19 15.47 -2.90 -1.20
N ASN A 20 16.26 -3.83 -1.69
CA ASN A 20 17.73 -3.72 -1.76
C ASN A 20 18.24 -2.66 -2.75
N LYS A 21 17.41 -2.15 -3.66
CA LYS A 21 17.75 -0.99 -4.52
C LYS A 21 18.01 0.28 -3.72
N TYR A 22 17.46 0.40 -2.53
CA TYR A 22 17.50 1.61 -1.74
C TYR A 22 18.51 1.50 -0.60
N TYR A 23 19.49 2.41 -0.62
CA TYR A 23 20.58 2.44 0.34
C TYR A 23 20.12 2.46 1.81
N PHE A 24 19.06 3.21 2.10
CA PHE A 24 18.55 3.33 3.47
C PHE A 24 18.10 1.99 4.08
N THR A 25 17.70 1.02 3.25
CA THR A 25 17.28 -0.31 3.74
C THR A 25 18.44 -1.09 4.37
N LYS A 26 19.67 -0.74 4.09
CA LYS A 26 20.85 -1.36 4.71
C LYS A 26 21.09 -0.85 6.13
N TYR A 27 20.87 0.44 6.37
CA TYR A 27 21.29 1.13 7.60
C TYR A 27 20.17 1.31 8.62
N GLU A 28 18.94 1.44 8.19
CA GLU A 28 17.81 1.51 9.12
C GLU A 28 17.61 0.15 9.79
N LYS A 29 17.51 0.13 11.13
CA LYS A 29 17.29 -1.10 11.90
C LYS A 29 15.83 -1.40 12.14
N GLN A 30 14.95 -0.39 12.01
CA GLN A 30 13.53 -0.54 12.28
C GLN A 30 12.68 0.16 11.23
N TYR A 31 11.56 -0.48 10.89
CA TYR A 31 10.63 -0.07 9.85
C TYR A 31 9.22 -0.07 10.35
N GLY A 32 8.38 0.75 9.72
CA GLY A 32 6.93 0.70 9.86
C GLY A 32 6.27 0.00 8.68
N VAL A 33 5.14 -0.66 8.90
CA VAL A 33 4.22 -1.12 7.87
C VAL A 33 2.79 -0.79 8.26
N ALA A 34 2.03 -0.17 7.36
CA ALA A 34 0.62 0.10 7.58
C ALA A 34 -0.23 -1.10 7.13
N VAL A 35 -0.99 -1.70 8.06
CA VAL A 35 -1.79 -2.90 7.82
C VAL A 35 -3.24 -2.66 8.21
N SER A 36 -4.14 -2.88 7.24
CA SER A 36 -5.60 -2.75 7.41
C SER A 36 -6.33 -4.08 7.58
N GLY A 37 -5.63 -5.22 7.46
CA GLY A 37 -6.25 -6.54 7.42
C GLY A 37 -6.66 -7.01 6.02
N GLY A 38 -6.71 -6.13 5.03
CA GLY A 38 -7.03 -6.50 3.65
C GLY A 38 -5.90 -7.26 2.94
N PRO A 39 -6.20 -7.91 1.79
CA PRO A 39 -5.27 -8.86 1.15
C PRO A 39 -3.92 -8.27 0.79
N ASP A 40 -3.86 -7.01 0.36
CA ASP A 40 -2.62 -6.36 -0.07
C ASP A 40 -1.69 -6.11 1.12
N SER A 41 -2.25 -5.58 2.20
CA SER A 41 -1.51 -5.28 3.42
C SER A 41 -1.07 -6.53 4.17
N MET A 42 -1.88 -7.61 4.12
CA MET A 42 -1.54 -8.89 4.76
C MET A 42 -0.44 -9.63 3.99
N LEU A 43 -0.47 -9.61 2.64
CA LEU A 43 0.65 -10.13 1.84
C LEU A 43 1.94 -9.37 2.11
N LEU A 44 1.85 -8.02 2.14
CA LEU A 44 2.99 -7.16 2.45
C LEU A 44 3.56 -7.46 3.84
N LEU A 45 2.71 -7.58 4.85
CA LEU A 45 3.14 -7.93 6.21
C LEU A 45 3.91 -9.25 6.24
N ASN A 46 3.40 -10.28 5.55
CA ASN A 46 4.04 -11.60 5.52
C ASN A 46 5.43 -11.55 4.86
N VAL A 47 5.58 -10.89 3.71
CA VAL A 47 6.88 -10.83 3.04
C VAL A 47 7.88 -9.95 3.80
N LEU A 48 7.43 -8.84 4.38
CA LEU A 48 8.30 -7.94 5.15
C LEU A 48 8.73 -8.55 6.49
N SER A 49 7.87 -9.32 7.15
CA SER A 49 8.25 -10.00 8.40
C SER A 49 9.38 -11.01 8.16
N ARG A 50 9.33 -11.76 7.06
CA ARG A 50 10.42 -12.67 6.67
C ARG A 50 11.69 -11.92 6.32
N TRP A 51 11.58 -10.87 5.50
CA TRP A 51 12.73 -10.02 5.16
C TRP A 51 13.37 -9.42 6.41
N ALA A 52 12.59 -8.84 7.30
CA ALA A 52 13.10 -8.24 8.53
C ALA A 52 13.82 -9.26 9.43
N ASN A 53 13.27 -10.47 9.55
CA ASN A 53 13.92 -11.56 10.32
C ASN A 53 15.25 -11.99 9.68
N LEU A 54 15.32 -12.11 8.34
CA LEU A 54 16.55 -12.50 7.63
C LEU A 54 17.64 -11.44 7.75
N GLU A 55 17.25 -10.15 7.76
CA GLU A 55 18.16 -9.01 7.82
C GLU A 55 18.42 -8.50 9.26
N GLY A 56 17.91 -9.19 10.29
CA GLY A 56 18.07 -8.78 11.69
C GLY A 56 17.44 -7.41 12.00
N LYS A 57 16.29 -7.08 11.38
CA LYS A 57 15.60 -5.80 11.48
C LYS A 57 14.28 -5.92 12.25
N PHE A 58 13.81 -4.81 12.80
CA PHE A 58 12.56 -4.74 13.54
C PHE A 58 11.43 -4.19 12.66
N LEU A 59 10.29 -4.89 12.63
CA LEU A 59 9.09 -4.46 11.91
C LEU A 59 7.99 -4.05 12.89
N ASN A 60 7.58 -2.77 12.80
CA ASN A 60 6.50 -2.19 13.58
C ASN A 60 5.24 -2.10 12.71
N VAL A 61 4.18 -2.77 13.10
CA VAL A 61 2.92 -2.86 12.36
C VAL A 61 1.95 -1.83 12.89
N PHE A 62 1.59 -0.86 12.06
CA PHE A 62 0.61 0.18 12.39
C PHE A 62 -0.76 -0.18 11.83
N SER A 63 -1.75 -0.35 12.70
CA SER A 63 -3.14 -0.52 12.30
C SER A 63 -3.97 0.68 12.75
N PHE A 64 -4.63 1.33 11.79
CA PHE A 64 -5.38 2.56 12.01
C PHE A 64 -6.87 2.29 12.09
N ASP A 65 -7.42 2.48 13.29
CA ASP A 65 -8.84 2.37 13.55
C ASP A 65 -9.54 3.69 13.24
N HIS A 66 -10.27 3.73 12.13
CA HIS A 66 -11.06 4.89 11.75
C HIS A 66 -12.24 5.14 12.69
N ASN A 67 -12.60 4.16 13.54
CA ASN A 67 -13.70 4.22 14.49
C ASN A 67 -15.04 4.64 13.83
N LEU A 68 -15.24 4.23 12.56
CA LEU A 68 -16.41 4.55 11.76
C LEU A 68 -17.47 3.45 11.80
N ARG A 69 -17.08 2.21 12.09
CA ARG A 69 -17.92 1.02 12.13
C ARG A 69 -17.59 0.16 13.35
N LYS A 70 -18.59 -0.61 13.84
CA LYS A 70 -18.37 -1.54 14.97
C LYS A 70 -17.37 -2.66 14.61
N GLU A 71 -17.39 -3.09 13.34
CA GLU A 71 -16.54 -4.16 12.79
C GLU A 71 -15.05 -3.79 12.76
N SER A 72 -14.71 -2.49 12.81
CA SER A 72 -13.31 -2.03 12.79
C SER A 72 -12.48 -2.61 13.94
N LEU A 73 -13.11 -2.93 15.08
CA LEU A 73 -12.43 -3.58 16.19
C LEU A 73 -11.99 -5.00 15.84
N ASN A 74 -12.83 -5.76 15.15
CA ASN A 74 -12.53 -7.15 14.74
C ASN A 74 -11.37 -7.15 13.72
N GLU A 75 -11.33 -6.15 12.82
CA GLU A 75 -10.23 -5.97 11.87
C GLU A 75 -8.90 -5.73 12.60
N ILE A 76 -8.91 -4.89 13.62
CA ILE A 76 -7.73 -4.60 14.44
C ILE A 76 -7.26 -5.85 15.19
N LEU A 77 -8.16 -6.60 15.84
CA LEU A 77 -7.84 -7.83 16.56
C LEU A 77 -7.29 -8.91 15.62
N PHE A 78 -7.81 -8.99 14.39
CA PHE A 78 -7.31 -9.89 13.35
C PHE A 78 -5.85 -9.58 13.01
N VAL A 79 -5.53 -8.31 12.76
CA VAL A 79 -4.15 -7.88 12.47
C VAL A 79 -3.23 -8.13 13.67
N GLU A 80 -3.69 -7.83 14.90
CA GLU A 80 -2.92 -8.09 16.12
C GLU A 80 -2.57 -9.58 16.28
N LYS A 81 -3.54 -10.46 16.03
CA LYS A 81 -3.32 -11.92 16.07
C LYS A 81 -2.28 -12.37 15.03
N ALA A 82 -2.33 -11.80 13.82
CA ALA A 82 -1.33 -12.06 12.78
C ALA A 82 0.06 -11.56 13.19
N CYS A 83 0.17 -10.38 13.80
CA CYS A 83 1.43 -9.85 14.30
C CYS A 83 2.07 -10.75 15.37
N LYS A 84 1.26 -11.29 16.31
CA LYS A 84 1.73 -12.26 17.33
C LYS A 84 2.34 -13.51 16.68
N LYS A 85 1.67 -14.06 15.63
CA LYS A 85 2.19 -15.23 14.88
C LYS A 85 3.50 -14.92 14.14
N LEU A 86 3.63 -13.70 13.59
CA LEU A 86 4.78 -13.26 12.80
C LEU A 86 5.90 -12.65 13.67
N LYS A 87 5.72 -12.57 14.98
CA LYS A 87 6.64 -11.95 15.94
C LYS A 87 6.96 -10.49 15.61
N CYS A 88 5.97 -9.75 15.13
CA CYS A 88 6.07 -8.32 14.81
C CYS A 88 5.49 -7.46 15.94
N ASN A 89 6.06 -6.26 16.14
CA ASN A 89 5.52 -5.31 17.10
C ASN A 89 4.23 -4.67 16.54
N PHE A 90 3.13 -4.74 17.29
CA PHE A 90 1.83 -4.22 16.88
C PHE A 90 1.51 -2.89 17.57
N ILE A 91 1.05 -1.90 16.80
CA ILE A 91 0.71 -0.56 17.27
C ILE A 91 -0.65 -0.17 16.72
N LYS A 92 -1.65 -0.11 17.60
CA LYS A 92 -2.99 0.39 17.28
C LYS A 92 -3.00 1.92 17.38
N ILE A 93 -3.59 2.57 16.37
CA ILE A 93 -3.84 4.02 16.35
C ILE A 93 -5.34 4.23 16.19
N LYS A 94 -5.98 4.91 17.12
CA LYS A 94 -7.42 5.20 17.08
C LYS A 94 -7.67 6.65 16.66
N TRP A 95 -8.59 6.85 15.72
CA TRP A 95 -9.04 8.18 15.34
C TRP A 95 -10.22 8.62 16.20
N HIS A 96 -10.04 9.72 16.92
CA HIS A 96 -11.06 10.24 17.85
C HIS A 96 -11.98 11.29 17.22
N LYS A 97 -11.50 12.01 16.18
CA LYS A 97 -12.28 13.07 15.51
C LYS A 97 -13.05 12.50 14.32
N LYS A 98 -14.38 12.76 14.26
CA LYS A 98 -15.20 12.42 13.10
C LYS A 98 -15.58 13.71 12.38
N PRO A 99 -15.02 13.99 11.18
CA PRO A 99 -15.39 15.17 10.43
C PRO A 99 -16.82 15.04 9.90
N LYS A 100 -17.50 16.18 9.77
CA LYS A 100 -18.88 16.23 9.25
C LYS A 100 -18.93 16.13 7.72
N THR A 101 -17.86 16.55 7.04
CA THR A 101 -17.78 16.63 5.56
C THR A 101 -16.49 15.97 5.07
N ALA A 102 -16.43 15.60 3.78
CA ALA A 102 -15.26 15.03 3.11
C ALA A 102 -14.60 13.86 3.89
N LEU A 103 -15.43 13.01 4.50
CA LEU A 103 -15.02 11.98 5.47
C LEU A 103 -13.88 11.10 4.97
N MET A 104 -13.91 10.66 3.71
CA MET A 104 -12.92 9.74 3.15
C MET A 104 -11.55 10.39 2.97
N GLU A 105 -11.51 11.64 2.51
CA GLU A 105 -10.26 12.38 2.33
C GLU A 105 -9.64 12.74 3.69
N GLN A 106 -10.46 13.27 4.60
CA GLN A 106 -10.00 13.58 5.96
C GLN A 106 -9.53 12.33 6.71
N ALA A 107 -10.23 11.20 6.56
CA ALA A 107 -9.80 9.91 7.11
C ALA A 107 -8.45 9.45 6.54
N ARG A 108 -8.22 9.69 5.24
CA ARG A 108 -6.92 9.40 4.60
C ARG A 108 -5.81 10.28 5.16
N VAL A 109 -6.02 11.59 5.25
CA VAL A 109 -5.05 12.55 5.82
C VAL A 109 -4.77 12.21 7.28
N ALA A 110 -5.81 11.99 8.09
CA ALA A 110 -5.67 11.62 9.49
C ALA A 110 -4.85 10.33 9.66
N ARG A 111 -5.12 9.31 8.87
CA ARG A 111 -4.35 8.06 8.90
C ARG A 111 -2.87 8.30 8.68
N TYR A 112 -2.49 9.03 7.62
CA TYR A 112 -1.07 9.27 7.33
C TYR A 112 -0.40 10.14 8.37
N SER A 113 -1.03 11.22 8.82
CA SER A 113 -0.46 12.13 9.83
C SER A 113 -0.26 11.45 11.18
N HIS A 114 -1.24 10.66 11.64
CA HIS A 114 -1.12 9.96 12.93
C HIS A 114 -0.09 8.81 12.87
N ILE A 115 -0.03 8.05 11.77
CA ILE A 115 1.00 7.01 11.60
C ILE A 115 2.37 7.66 11.51
N ALA A 116 2.54 8.75 10.74
CA ALA A 116 3.81 9.47 10.63
C ALA A 116 4.28 9.99 11.99
N LYS A 117 3.38 10.59 12.77
CA LYS A 117 3.70 11.03 14.14
C LYS A 117 4.23 9.87 14.99
N LYS A 118 3.55 8.70 14.94
CA LYS A 118 3.99 7.50 15.67
C LYS A 118 5.32 6.93 15.14
N CYS A 119 5.57 7.03 13.85
CA CYS A 119 6.86 6.67 13.26
C CYS A 119 7.99 7.56 13.82
N ILE A 120 7.78 8.87 13.83
CA ILE A 120 8.76 9.85 14.36
C ILE A 120 9.03 9.60 15.85
N GLU A 121 7.98 9.43 16.68
CA GLU A 121 8.10 9.12 18.11
C GLU A 121 8.95 7.87 18.39
N LYS A 122 8.97 6.93 17.43
CA LYS A 122 9.73 5.66 17.51
C LYS A 122 11.02 5.65 16.70
N ASN A 123 11.46 6.79 16.17
CA ASN A 123 12.63 6.89 15.28
C ASN A 123 12.53 5.99 14.02
N ILE A 124 11.32 5.74 13.51
CA ILE A 124 11.08 5.01 12.29
C ILE A 124 11.04 5.99 11.13
N LYS A 125 12.01 5.89 10.21
CA LYS A 125 12.13 6.79 9.06
C LYS A 125 11.38 6.31 7.82
N THR A 126 11.10 5.01 7.74
CA THR A 126 10.47 4.38 6.55
C THR A 126 9.21 3.62 6.94
N LEU A 127 8.09 3.93 6.24
CA LEU A 127 6.80 3.26 6.36
C LEU A 127 6.45 2.55 5.07
N PHE A 128 6.24 1.24 5.13
CA PHE A 128 5.79 0.43 4.00
C PHE A 128 4.27 0.47 3.84
N LEU A 129 3.81 0.54 2.57
CA LEU A 129 2.40 0.60 2.18
C LEU A 129 2.09 -0.45 1.13
N GLY A 130 0.93 -1.10 1.25
CA GLY A 130 0.47 -2.18 0.35
C GLY A 130 -0.19 -1.70 -0.95
N HIS A 131 0.21 -0.55 -1.52
CA HIS A 131 -0.29 -0.13 -2.83
C HIS A 131 0.29 -0.99 -3.94
N HIS A 132 -0.52 -1.26 -4.97
CA HIS A 132 -0.19 -2.17 -6.06
C HIS A 132 -0.49 -1.54 -7.45
N ALA A 133 -0.21 -2.26 -8.54
CA ALA A 133 -0.34 -1.74 -9.90
C ALA A 133 -1.76 -1.25 -10.25
N ASP A 134 -2.79 -1.94 -9.78
CA ASP A 134 -4.19 -1.55 -10.05
C ASP A 134 -4.53 -0.21 -9.35
N ASP A 135 -3.91 0.12 -8.20
CA ASP A 135 -4.08 1.44 -7.56
C ASP A 135 -3.53 2.57 -8.43
N ILE A 136 -2.46 2.31 -9.19
CA ILE A 136 -1.91 3.26 -10.17
C ILE A 136 -2.97 3.50 -11.25
N ALA A 137 -3.50 2.41 -11.86
CA ALA A 137 -4.51 2.51 -12.90
C ALA A 137 -5.74 3.29 -12.43
N GLU A 138 -6.28 2.94 -11.26
CA GLU A 138 -7.43 3.64 -10.66
C GLU A 138 -7.15 5.14 -10.49
N THR A 139 -5.99 5.48 -9.91
CA THR A 139 -5.64 6.86 -9.60
C THR A 139 -5.44 7.70 -10.88
N VAL A 140 -4.76 7.15 -11.89
CA VAL A 140 -4.55 7.84 -13.17
C VAL A 140 -5.87 8.03 -13.90
N SER A 141 -6.70 6.98 -14.01
CA SER A 141 -8.01 7.07 -14.65
C SER A 141 -8.91 8.12 -13.99
N MET A 142 -8.95 8.15 -12.64
CA MET A 142 -9.71 9.17 -11.92
C MET A 142 -9.22 10.58 -12.22
N ARG A 143 -7.91 10.78 -12.35
CA ARG A 143 -7.31 12.07 -12.63
C ARG A 143 -7.55 12.52 -14.06
N ILE A 144 -7.49 11.61 -15.04
CA ILE A 144 -7.85 11.89 -16.44
C ILE A 144 -9.32 12.32 -16.52
N ILE A 145 -10.23 11.58 -15.89
CA ILE A 145 -11.67 11.91 -15.88
C ILE A 145 -11.92 13.29 -15.24
N ASN A 146 -11.15 13.66 -14.23
CA ASN A 146 -11.25 14.95 -13.56
C ASN A 146 -10.39 16.06 -14.21
N ASN A 147 -9.94 15.89 -15.45
CA ASN A 147 -9.14 16.85 -16.21
C ASN A 147 -7.89 17.36 -15.46
N SER A 148 -7.23 16.48 -14.70
CA SER A 148 -5.99 16.86 -14.01
C SER A 148 -4.85 17.09 -14.99
N TYR A 149 -4.02 18.13 -14.73
CA TYR A 149 -2.81 18.42 -15.51
C TYR A 149 -1.78 17.26 -15.44
N LEU A 150 -0.78 17.30 -16.35
CA LEU A 150 0.26 16.27 -16.49
C LEU A 150 0.96 15.93 -15.18
N GLU A 151 1.23 16.93 -14.31
CA GLU A 151 1.79 16.73 -12.97
C GLU A 151 0.91 15.84 -12.10
N GLY A 152 -0.40 15.94 -12.26
CA GLY A 152 -1.38 15.07 -11.63
C GLY A 152 -1.38 13.64 -12.17
N LEU A 153 -0.91 13.39 -13.39
CA LEU A 153 -0.89 12.06 -14.01
C LEU A 153 0.28 11.18 -13.53
N CYS A 154 1.24 11.74 -12.79
CA CYS A 154 2.25 10.96 -12.09
C CYS A 154 1.72 10.53 -10.71
N PRO A 155 1.21 9.29 -10.54
CA PRO A 155 0.20 9.08 -9.51
C PRO A 155 0.76 8.59 -8.18
N ILE A 156 1.54 7.51 -8.22
CA ILE A 156 1.98 6.82 -7.01
C ILE A 156 3.42 6.40 -7.22
N PHE A 157 4.33 7.13 -6.58
CA PHE A 157 5.75 6.77 -6.59
C PHE A 157 6.02 5.55 -5.68
N GLU A 158 6.99 4.75 -6.07
CA GLU A 158 7.51 3.65 -5.24
C GLU A 158 8.02 4.19 -3.90
N LEU A 159 8.75 5.31 -3.95
CA LEU A 159 9.23 6.04 -2.78
C LEU A 159 8.76 7.50 -2.83
N ARG A 160 8.22 8.00 -1.73
CA ARG A 160 7.83 9.40 -1.56
C ARG A 160 8.03 9.84 -0.11
N GLU A 161 8.52 11.03 0.10
CA GLU A 161 8.60 11.62 1.44
C GLU A 161 7.36 12.45 1.77
N ILE A 162 6.77 12.21 2.94
CA ILE A 162 5.61 12.95 3.47
C ILE A 162 5.76 12.99 5.00
N PHE A 163 5.50 14.14 5.61
CA PHE A 163 5.58 14.31 7.07
C PHE A 163 6.94 13.85 7.66
N ASN A 164 8.04 14.10 6.96
CA ASN A 164 9.40 13.72 7.35
C ASN A 164 9.61 12.20 7.49
N ILE A 165 8.79 11.39 6.84
CA ILE A 165 8.98 9.94 6.73
C ILE A 165 8.93 9.50 5.27
N LYS A 166 9.68 8.47 4.93
CA LYS A 166 9.66 7.84 3.62
C LYS A 166 8.49 6.86 3.52
N LEU A 167 7.58 7.08 2.60
CA LEU A 167 6.53 6.12 2.23
C LEU A 167 7.03 5.23 1.11
N PHE A 168 7.19 3.94 1.37
CA PHE A 168 7.70 2.99 0.40
C PHE A 168 6.64 1.95 0.02
N ARG A 169 6.51 1.64 -1.29
CA ARG A 169 5.47 0.79 -1.87
C ARG A 169 6.06 -0.34 -2.71
N PRO A 170 6.54 -1.41 -2.08
CA PRO A 170 7.25 -2.47 -2.80
C PRO A 170 6.34 -3.35 -3.67
N LEU A 171 5.01 -3.22 -3.56
CA LEU A 171 4.06 -4.02 -4.34
C LEU A 171 3.58 -3.35 -5.64
N LEU A 172 4.08 -2.16 -6.01
CA LEU A 172 3.60 -1.42 -7.18
C LEU A 172 3.79 -2.15 -8.52
N CYS A 173 4.68 -3.11 -8.61
CA CYS A 173 4.87 -3.91 -9.81
C CYS A 173 3.97 -5.16 -9.90
N PHE A 174 3.13 -5.41 -8.89
CA PHE A 174 2.22 -6.55 -8.83
C PHE A 174 0.77 -6.11 -9.03
N THR A 175 -0.01 -6.93 -9.75
CA THR A 175 -1.45 -6.70 -9.92
C THR A 175 -2.25 -7.27 -8.75
N LYS A 176 -3.48 -6.78 -8.56
CA LYS A 176 -4.41 -7.31 -7.55
C LYS A 176 -4.62 -8.81 -7.67
N ASN A 177 -4.80 -9.31 -8.92
CA ASN A 177 -4.98 -10.74 -9.17
C ASN A 177 -3.76 -11.57 -8.75
N GLN A 178 -2.54 -11.07 -8.96
CA GLN A 178 -1.33 -11.74 -8.49
C GLN A 178 -1.28 -11.81 -6.97
N ILE A 179 -1.62 -10.71 -6.29
CA ILE A 179 -1.67 -10.63 -4.83
C ILE A 179 -2.67 -11.64 -4.25
N LEU A 180 -3.89 -11.71 -4.80
CA LEU A 180 -4.91 -12.66 -4.35
C LEU A 180 -4.47 -14.12 -4.54
N LYS A 181 -3.88 -14.45 -5.71
CA LYS A 181 -3.32 -15.79 -5.96
C LYS A 181 -2.18 -16.14 -4.99
N LEU A 182 -1.31 -15.19 -4.68
CA LEU A 182 -0.21 -15.40 -3.72
C LEU A 182 -0.73 -15.64 -2.30
N ASN A 183 -1.74 -14.88 -1.86
CA ASN A 183 -2.39 -15.11 -0.57
C ASN A 183 -3.01 -16.50 -0.49
N SER A 184 -3.75 -16.92 -1.53
CA SER A 184 -4.34 -18.26 -1.60
C SER A 184 -3.28 -19.35 -1.54
N ASN A 185 -2.22 -19.25 -2.35
CA ASN A 185 -1.14 -20.24 -2.41
C ASN A 185 -0.38 -20.40 -1.10
N LYS A 186 -0.26 -19.32 -0.32
CA LYS A 186 0.40 -19.32 1.00
C LYS A 186 -0.56 -19.47 2.17
N LYS A 187 -1.87 -19.58 1.91
CA LYS A 187 -2.91 -19.62 2.94
C LYS A 187 -2.78 -18.44 3.92
N ILE A 188 -2.56 -17.25 3.36
CA ILE A 188 -2.52 -16.01 4.13
C ILE A 188 -3.96 -15.53 4.31
N ASP A 189 -4.43 -15.54 5.54
CA ASP A 189 -5.75 -15.03 5.89
C ASP A 189 -5.82 -13.51 5.73
N PHE A 190 -6.97 -13.01 5.28
CA PHE A 190 -7.25 -11.58 5.15
C PHE A 190 -8.75 -11.31 5.28
N ILE A 191 -9.09 -10.06 5.56
CA ILE A 191 -10.47 -9.60 5.66
C ILE A 191 -10.90 -9.01 4.32
N ASN A 192 -12.08 -9.41 3.86
CA ASN A 192 -12.76 -8.77 2.73
C ASN A 192 -13.68 -7.68 3.27
N ASP A 193 -13.33 -6.41 3.04
CA ASP A 193 -14.20 -5.29 3.41
C ASP A 193 -15.31 -5.12 2.36
N PRO A 194 -16.60 -5.32 2.72
CA PRO A 194 -17.72 -5.16 1.80
C PRO A 194 -17.84 -3.75 1.21
N SER A 195 -17.33 -2.73 1.89
CA SER A 195 -17.35 -1.35 1.39
C SER A 195 -16.55 -1.15 0.12
N ASN A 196 -15.60 -2.03 -0.18
CA ASN A 196 -14.83 -2.00 -1.43
C ASN A 196 -15.67 -2.27 -2.69
N LEU A 197 -16.86 -2.85 -2.53
CA LEU A 197 -17.80 -3.15 -3.62
C LEU A 197 -18.90 -2.08 -3.78
N ASN A 198 -18.87 -1.02 -2.97
CA ASN A 198 -19.94 -0.01 -2.97
C ASN A 198 -19.74 0.97 -4.15
N ASP A 199 -20.62 0.85 -5.16
CA ASP A 199 -20.61 1.67 -6.39
C ASP A 199 -20.94 3.17 -6.14
N LYS A 200 -21.33 3.57 -4.93
CA LYS A 200 -21.48 4.99 -4.55
C LYS A 200 -20.16 5.76 -4.65
N TYR A 201 -19.04 5.08 -4.46
CA TYR A 201 -17.73 5.73 -4.53
C TYR A 201 -17.19 5.77 -5.96
N PHE A 202 -16.75 6.95 -6.39
CA PHE A 202 -16.18 7.15 -7.73
C PHE A 202 -15.05 6.16 -8.05
N ARG A 203 -14.16 5.93 -7.08
CA ARG A 203 -13.06 4.97 -7.22
C ARG A 203 -13.55 3.54 -7.46
N SER A 204 -14.62 3.11 -6.81
CA SER A 204 -15.19 1.78 -7.00
C SER A 204 -15.77 1.59 -8.41
N ARG A 205 -16.42 2.64 -8.97
CA ARG A 205 -16.90 2.63 -10.36
C ARG A 205 -15.74 2.54 -11.36
N VAL A 206 -14.68 3.33 -11.17
CA VAL A 206 -13.48 3.26 -12.02
C VAL A 206 -12.83 1.88 -11.95
N ARG A 207 -12.70 1.30 -10.75
CA ARG A 207 -12.19 -0.07 -10.54
C ARG A 207 -13.00 -1.10 -11.31
N LYS A 208 -14.32 -1.01 -11.30
CA LYS A 208 -15.22 -1.93 -11.99
C LYS A 208 -15.00 -1.87 -13.51
N ILE A 209 -14.90 -0.67 -14.09
CA ILE A 209 -14.58 -0.48 -15.51
C ILE A 209 -13.22 -1.10 -15.85
N LEU A 210 -12.17 -0.77 -15.09
CA LEU A 210 -10.83 -1.29 -15.33
C LEU A 210 -10.70 -2.81 -15.13
N ASN A 211 -11.53 -3.41 -14.29
CA ASN A 211 -11.54 -4.86 -14.12
C ASN A 211 -12.21 -5.59 -15.29
N ASN A 212 -13.21 -4.96 -15.92
CA ASN A 212 -13.84 -5.49 -17.13
C ASN A 212 -12.96 -5.26 -18.37
N GLU A 213 -12.15 -4.21 -18.39
CA GLU A 213 -11.30 -3.79 -19.51
C GLU A 213 -9.82 -4.00 -19.20
N ILE A 214 -9.37 -5.26 -19.15
CA ILE A 214 -7.99 -5.61 -18.76
C ILE A 214 -6.94 -4.93 -19.64
N LYS A 215 -7.17 -4.82 -20.96
CA LYS A 215 -6.26 -4.16 -21.91
C LYS A 215 -6.13 -2.68 -21.61
N LEU A 216 -7.25 -2.00 -21.32
CA LEU A 216 -7.26 -0.59 -20.91
C LEU A 216 -6.47 -0.39 -19.63
N LYS A 217 -6.74 -1.21 -18.60
CA LYS A 217 -6.01 -1.15 -17.33
C LYS A 217 -4.50 -1.26 -17.54
N TYR A 218 -4.06 -2.21 -18.35
CA TYR A 218 -2.63 -2.37 -18.66
C TYR A 218 -2.03 -1.15 -19.36
N ASN A 219 -2.73 -0.60 -20.35
CA ASN A 219 -2.28 0.59 -21.09
C ASN A 219 -2.17 1.81 -20.17
N VAL A 220 -3.13 1.99 -19.25
CA VAL A 220 -3.09 3.08 -18.26
C VAL A 220 -1.88 2.92 -17.32
N ILE A 221 -1.58 1.71 -16.83
CA ILE A 221 -0.40 1.46 -15.99
C ILE A 221 0.88 1.78 -16.77
N LYS A 222 0.98 1.37 -18.03
CA LYS A 222 2.15 1.62 -18.88
C LYS A 222 2.33 3.11 -19.15
N ALA A 223 1.25 3.83 -19.47
CA ALA A 223 1.28 5.28 -19.66
C ALA A 223 1.72 6.02 -18.39
N ALA A 224 1.17 5.63 -17.22
CA ALA A 224 1.57 6.18 -15.94
C ALA A 224 3.07 6.01 -15.66
N SER A 225 3.63 4.84 -15.96
CA SER A 225 5.07 4.58 -15.80
C SER A 225 5.92 5.49 -16.72
N PHE A 226 5.45 5.73 -17.93
CA PHE A 226 6.10 6.63 -18.87
C PHE A 226 6.11 8.08 -18.36
N PHE A 227 4.96 8.60 -17.90
CA PHE A 227 4.87 9.93 -17.31
C PHE A 227 5.75 10.09 -16.05
N CYS A 228 5.83 9.08 -15.22
CA CYS A 228 6.72 9.11 -14.05
C CYS A 228 8.20 9.18 -14.44
N ASN A 229 8.61 8.52 -15.53
CA ASN A 229 9.98 8.58 -16.02
C ASN A 229 10.31 9.98 -16.60
N ILE A 230 9.40 10.56 -17.39
CA ILE A 230 9.57 11.95 -17.91
C ILE A 230 9.73 12.92 -16.75
N ARG A 231 8.89 12.84 -15.75
CA ARG A 231 8.95 13.72 -14.59
C ARG A 231 10.28 13.60 -13.84
N LYS A 232 10.76 12.38 -13.57
CA LYS A 232 12.08 12.16 -12.95
C LYS A 232 13.21 12.75 -13.80
N TYR A 233 13.10 12.65 -15.11
CA TYR A 233 14.08 13.22 -16.02
C TYR A 233 14.11 14.75 -15.89
N ASN A 234 12.97 15.41 -15.89
CA ASN A 234 12.86 16.85 -15.73
C ASN A 234 13.33 17.37 -14.36
N GLU A 235 13.03 16.61 -13.26
CA GLU A 235 13.46 16.99 -11.91
C GLU A 235 15.00 16.87 -11.71
N ASN A 236 15.71 16.13 -12.56
CA ASN A 236 17.18 16.04 -12.53
C ASN A 236 17.88 17.15 -13.34
N PHE A 237 17.14 18.00 -14.08
CA PHE A 237 17.67 19.10 -14.86
C PHE A 237 17.42 20.49 -14.25
N ILE A 238 16.80 20.53 -13.06
CA ILE A 238 16.59 21.73 -12.25
C ILE A 238 17.44 21.62 -10.97
#